data_f54c21f2a7e849a306105fbfb518e7cb
#
_entry.id   f54c21f2a7e849a306105fbfb518e7cb
#
_cell.length_a   1.000
_cell.length_b   1.000
_cell.length_c   1.000
_cell.angle_alpha   90.00
_cell.angle_beta   90.00
_cell.angle_gamma   90.00
#
_symmetry.space_group_name_H-M   'P 1'
#
loop_
_entity.id
_entity.type
_entity.pdbx_description
1 polymer ?
#
loop_
_entity_poly.entity_id
_entity_poly.type
_entity_poly.pdbx_seq_one_letter_code
_entity_poly.pdbx_strand_id
1 'polypeptide(L)'
;MRSDVGDRYVKEKMKRNKFNLGGEQSGHIILGKFATTGDGLLVALEVLFSLRKGKKASKLFNVFKKTPQILENIEVKDKNIIDSIRCKKAIKLASKIINGKGSLLVRKSGTESKIRIMVESYNKKINKKCIEIIKRTIK
;
A
#
# COMPACT_ATOMS: atom_id res chain seq x y z
N MET A 1 2.40 12.32 -6.39
CA MET A 1 1.88 12.68 -5.05
C MET A 1 1.36 11.42 -4.38
N ARG A 2 1.49 11.24 -3.05
CA ARG A 2 0.97 10.05 -2.34
C ARG A 2 -0.30 10.38 -1.56
N SER A 3 -1.21 9.41 -1.44
CA SER A 3 -2.41 9.45 -0.58
C SER A 3 -2.31 8.42 0.53
N ASP A 4 -3.25 8.44 1.46
CA ASP A 4 -3.48 7.30 2.34
C ASP A 4 -3.98 6.09 1.54
N VAL A 5 -3.91 4.89 2.13
CA VAL A 5 -4.30 3.63 1.49
C VAL A 5 -5.83 3.54 1.41
N GLY A 6 -6.33 3.33 0.21
CA GLY A 6 -7.75 3.20 -0.13
C GLY A 6 -8.13 4.08 -1.33
N ASP A 7 -8.90 3.51 -2.25
CA ASP A 7 -9.32 4.16 -3.50
C ASP A 7 -10.02 5.50 -3.26
N ARG A 8 -10.79 5.61 -2.18
CA ARG A 8 -11.43 6.85 -1.75
C ARG A 8 -10.42 7.99 -1.58
N TYR A 9 -9.30 7.74 -0.89
CA TYR A 9 -8.27 8.77 -0.66
C TYR A 9 -7.54 9.13 -1.95
N VAL A 10 -7.34 8.14 -2.82
CA VAL A 10 -6.79 8.39 -4.17
C VAL A 10 -7.72 9.30 -4.95
N LYS A 11 -9.03 8.99 -5.00
CA LYS A 11 -10.05 9.82 -5.69
C LYS A 11 -10.14 11.24 -5.13
N GLU A 12 -10.21 11.38 -3.82
CA GLU A 12 -10.25 12.70 -3.17
C GLU A 12 -9.02 13.54 -3.55
N LYS A 13 -7.85 12.93 -3.57
CA LYS A 13 -6.61 13.60 -3.95
C LYS A 13 -6.57 13.95 -5.43
N MET A 14 -7.03 13.06 -6.31
CA MET A 14 -7.17 13.32 -7.74
C MET A 14 -8.09 14.52 -7.99
N LYS A 15 -9.28 14.52 -7.37
CA LYS A 15 -10.25 15.62 -7.52
C LYS A 15 -9.66 16.95 -7.04
N ARG A 16 -9.06 16.99 -5.85
CA ARG A 16 -8.47 18.21 -5.26
C ARG A 16 -7.36 18.82 -6.11
N ASN A 17 -6.55 17.97 -6.76
CA ASN A 17 -5.39 18.41 -7.53
C ASN A 17 -5.61 18.35 -9.06
N LYS A 18 -6.85 18.04 -9.51
CA LYS A 18 -7.21 17.89 -10.94
C LYS A 18 -6.34 16.87 -11.67
N PHE A 19 -5.98 15.75 -11.01
CA PHE A 19 -5.22 14.68 -11.63
C PHE A 19 -6.11 13.73 -12.40
N ASN A 20 -5.66 13.29 -13.58
CA ASN A 20 -6.37 12.34 -14.45
C ASN A 20 -5.97 10.88 -14.24
N LEU A 21 -4.91 10.62 -13.49
CA LEU A 21 -4.40 9.28 -13.21
C LEU A 21 -4.17 9.10 -11.73
N GLY A 22 -4.75 8.05 -11.16
CA GLY A 22 -4.51 7.59 -9.81
C GLY A 22 -4.44 6.09 -9.75
N GLY A 23 -3.85 5.55 -8.69
CA GLY A 23 -3.78 4.11 -8.51
C GLY A 23 -3.18 3.70 -7.19
N GLU A 24 -3.36 2.42 -6.89
CA GLU A 24 -2.85 1.77 -5.69
C GLU A 24 -1.91 0.61 -6.07
N GLN A 25 -1.04 0.26 -5.16
CA GLN A 25 -0.14 -0.89 -5.35
C GLN A 25 -0.89 -2.23 -5.49
N SER A 26 -2.14 -2.29 -5.02
CA SER A 26 -3.06 -3.42 -5.20
C SER A 26 -3.45 -3.67 -6.67
N GLY A 27 -3.13 -2.75 -7.58
CA GLY A 27 -3.51 -2.81 -8.99
C GLY A 27 -4.80 -2.06 -9.32
N HIS A 28 -5.39 -1.38 -8.36
CA HIS A 28 -6.55 -0.53 -8.60
C HIS A 28 -6.10 0.76 -9.29
N ILE A 29 -6.54 1.00 -10.53
CA ILE A 29 -6.16 2.16 -11.33
C ILE A 29 -7.41 2.96 -11.70
N ILE A 30 -7.34 4.27 -11.56
CA ILE A 30 -8.40 5.22 -11.90
C ILE A 30 -7.91 6.11 -13.04
N LEU A 31 -8.63 6.07 -14.15
CA LEU A 31 -8.43 6.95 -15.30
C LEU A 31 -9.48 8.07 -15.27
N GLY A 32 -9.20 9.14 -14.52
CA GLY A 32 -10.16 10.20 -14.20
C GLY A 32 -10.75 10.95 -15.40
N LYS A 33 -10.12 10.85 -16.57
CA LYS A 33 -10.67 11.37 -17.84
C LYS A 33 -11.89 10.58 -18.31
N PHE A 34 -11.95 9.28 -18.00
CA PHE A 34 -12.96 8.35 -18.53
C PHE A 34 -13.92 7.84 -17.47
N ALA A 35 -13.46 7.69 -16.22
CA ALA A 35 -14.25 7.11 -15.14
C ALA A 35 -13.96 7.77 -13.78
N THR A 36 -14.95 7.77 -12.91
CA THR A 36 -14.83 8.32 -11.55
C THR A 36 -14.36 7.28 -10.53
N THR A 37 -14.19 6.04 -10.95
CA THR A 37 -13.72 4.91 -10.13
C THR A 37 -12.77 4.04 -10.93
N GLY A 38 -12.15 3.05 -10.29
CA GLY A 38 -11.34 2.06 -10.99
C GLY A 38 -12.18 1.22 -11.94
N ASP A 39 -11.68 1.03 -13.17
CA ASP A 39 -12.26 0.18 -14.19
C ASP A 39 -11.15 -0.63 -14.85
N GLY A 40 -11.11 -1.93 -14.51
CA GLY A 40 -10.05 -2.83 -14.99
C GLY A 40 -10.08 -3.07 -16.48
N LEU A 41 -11.28 -3.11 -17.10
CA LEU A 41 -11.41 -3.30 -18.55
C LEU A 41 -10.93 -2.07 -19.30
N LEU A 42 -11.34 -0.89 -18.87
CA LEU A 42 -10.88 0.37 -19.45
C LEU A 42 -9.36 0.50 -19.39
N VAL A 43 -8.75 0.18 -18.23
CA VAL A 43 -7.29 0.19 -18.07
C VAL A 43 -6.62 -0.82 -18.99
N ALA A 44 -7.17 -2.03 -19.11
CA ALA A 44 -6.63 -3.06 -20.00
C ALA A 44 -6.65 -2.59 -21.47
N LEU A 45 -7.72 -1.95 -21.92
CA LEU A 45 -7.82 -1.39 -23.27
C LEU A 45 -6.77 -0.29 -23.50
N GLU A 46 -6.62 0.65 -22.57
CA GLU A 46 -5.60 1.70 -22.66
C GLU A 46 -4.18 1.14 -22.73
N VAL A 47 -3.89 0.09 -21.94
CA VAL A 47 -2.61 -0.63 -21.99
C VAL A 47 -2.39 -1.26 -23.37
N LEU A 48 -3.40 -1.97 -23.91
CA LEU A 48 -3.32 -2.60 -25.23
C LEU A 48 -3.12 -1.56 -26.35
N PHE A 49 -3.85 -0.44 -26.30
CA PHE A 49 -3.68 0.65 -27.26
C PHE A 49 -2.28 1.28 -27.18
N SER A 50 -1.69 1.36 -26.00
CA SER A 50 -0.32 1.84 -25.82
C SER A 50 0.74 0.93 -26.46
N LEU A 51 0.41 -0.37 -26.67
CA LEU A 51 1.30 -1.37 -27.28
C LEU A 51 1.25 -1.39 -28.82
N ARG A 52 0.31 -0.68 -29.45
CA ARG A 52 0.07 -0.70 -30.92
C ARG A 52 1.31 -0.43 -31.80
N LYS A 53 2.35 0.18 -31.26
CA LYS A 53 3.58 0.54 -32.00
C LYS A 53 4.66 -0.54 -31.94
N GLY A 54 4.31 -1.81 -31.71
CA GLY A 54 5.26 -2.94 -31.70
C GLY A 54 6.22 -2.94 -30.49
N LYS A 55 5.93 -2.14 -29.48
CA LYS A 55 6.73 -2.12 -28.24
C LYS A 55 6.38 -3.32 -27.36
N LYS A 56 7.40 -3.99 -26.82
CA LYS A 56 7.17 -5.07 -25.84
C LYS A 56 6.65 -4.48 -24.52
N ALA A 57 5.59 -5.05 -23.95
CA ALA A 57 5.01 -4.65 -22.67
C ALA A 57 6.04 -4.58 -21.56
N SER A 58 6.96 -5.55 -21.48
CA SER A 58 8.06 -5.58 -20.51
C SER A 58 9.01 -4.38 -20.61
N LYS A 59 9.17 -3.78 -21.78
CA LYS A 59 9.99 -2.56 -21.95
C LYS A 59 9.19 -1.30 -21.63
N LEU A 60 7.90 -1.26 -21.97
CA LEU A 60 7.06 -0.08 -21.80
C LEU A 60 6.66 0.12 -20.33
N PHE A 61 6.33 -0.97 -19.62
CA PHE A 61 5.77 -0.90 -18.27
C PHE A 61 6.76 -1.25 -17.14
N ASN A 62 7.99 -1.64 -17.44
CA ASN A 62 9.02 -1.87 -16.43
C ASN A 62 9.74 -0.57 -16.05
N VAL A 63 8.97 0.38 -15.50
CA VAL A 63 9.43 1.75 -15.23
C VAL A 63 10.07 1.94 -13.85
N PHE A 64 9.95 0.94 -12.96
CA PHE A 64 10.57 0.99 -11.64
C PHE A 64 10.82 -0.42 -11.08
N LYS A 65 11.76 -0.52 -10.13
CA LYS A 65 12.04 -1.75 -9.40
C LYS A 65 11.13 -1.82 -8.17
N LYS A 66 10.36 -2.89 -8.05
CA LYS A 66 9.49 -3.12 -6.88
C LYS A 66 10.31 -3.23 -5.60
N THR A 67 9.92 -2.48 -4.58
CA THR A 67 10.49 -2.62 -3.24
C THR A 67 9.91 -3.85 -2.55
N PRO A 68 10.73 -4.71 -1.93
CA PRO A 68 10.26 -5.84 -1.14
C PRO A 68 9.30 -5.40 -0.03
N GLN A 69 8.11 -5.99 -0.01
CA GLN A 69 7.05 -5.71 0.94
C GLN A 69 6.68 -6.99 1.70
N ILE A 70 6.37 -6.86 2.97
CA ILE A 70 5.76 -7.92 3.78
C ILE A 70 4.44 -7.36 4.33
N LEU A 71 3.35 -8.07 4.08
CA LEU A 71 2.04 -7.81 4.65
C LEU A 71 1.68 -8.97 5.59
N GLU A 72 1.41 -8.67 6.84
CA GLU A 72 0.95 -9.64 7.82
C GLU A 72 -0.41 -9.22 8.39
N ASN A 73 -1.34 -10.18 8.40
CA ASN A 73 -2.67 -10.01 8.98
C ASN A 73 -2.71 -10.82 10.28
N ILE A 74 -2.90 -10.15 11.42
CA ILE A 74 -2.94 -10.78 12.73
C ILE A 74 -4.37 -10.79 13.21
N GLU A 75 -4.93 -11.96 13.46
CA GLU A 75 -6.24 -12.12 14.09
C GLU A 75 -6.16 -11.70 15.56
N VAL A 76 -7.15 -10.92 15.98
CA VAL A 76 -7.25 -10.39 17.35
C VAL A 76 -8.69 -10.44 17.83
N LYS A 77 -8.88 -10.67 19.14
CA LYS A 77 -10.21 -10.59 19.77
C LYS A 77 -10.68 -9.12 19.84
N ASP A 78 -9.77 -8.21 20.17
CA ASP A 78 -10.05 -6.78 20.23
C ASP A 78 -9.03 -6.00 19.38
N LYS A 79 -9.53 -5.28 18.38
CA LYS A 79 -8.70 -4.41 17.52
C LYS A 79 -8.11 -3.21 18.25
N ASN A 80 -8.65 -2.85 19.42
CA ASN A 80 -8.16 -1.70 20.19
C ASN A 80 -6.82 -1.98 20.87
N ILE A 81 -6.34 -3.22 20.87
CA ILE A 81 -4.99 -3.56 21.33
C ILE A 81 -3.90 -2.73 20.63
N ILE A 82 -4.14 -2.28 19.39
CA ILE A 82 -3.22 -1.37 18.66
C ILE A 82 -3.04 -0.03 19.39
N ASP A 83 -4.04 0.40 20.16
CA ASP A 83 -4.03 1.67 20.88
C ASP A 83 -3.36 1.56 22.24
N SER A 84 -3.02 0.36 22.69
CA SER A 84 -2.32 0.11 23.96
C SER A 84 -0.94 0.79 23.97
N ILE A 85 -0.51 1.20 25.15
CA ILE A 85 0.81 1.83 25.36
C ILE A 85 1.93 0.92 24.86
N ARG A 86 1.81 -0.40 25.08
CA ARG A 86 2.78 -1.40 24.66
C ARG A 86 2.89 -1.46 23.14
N CYS A 87 1.75 -1.52 22.45
CA CYS A 87 1.70 -1.59 20.98
C CYS A 87 2.20 -0.28 20.35
N LYS A 88 1.76 0.88 20.86
CA LYS A 88 2.23 2.19 20.39
C LYS A 88 3.76 2.36 20.55
N LYS A 89 4.35 1.90 21.65
CA LYS A 89 5.81 1.89 21.83
C LYS A 89 6.51 1.01 20.80
N ALA A 90 5.97 -0.19 20.52
CA ALA A 90 6.51 -1.11 19.52
C ALA A 90 6.43 -0.53 18.10
N ILE A 91 5.30 0.08 17.75
CA ILE A 91 5.13 0.76 16.45
C ILE A 91 6.15 1.91 16.31
N LYS A 92 6.29 2.74 17.34
CA LYS A 92 7.28 3.83 17.36
C LYS A 92 8.72 3.33 17.21
N LEU A 93 9.06 2.21 17.85
CA LEU A 93 10.38 1.58 17.72
C LEU A 93 10.59 1.05 16.28
N ALA A 94 9.63 0.32 15.73
CA ALA A 94 9.70 -0.17 14.36
C ALA A 94 9.79 0.97 13.36
N SER A 95 9.03 2.06 13.56
CA SER A 95 9.11 3.28 12.74
C SER A 95 10.49 3.92 12.75
N LYS A 96 11.16 3.97 13.91
CA LYS A 96 12.54 4.45 14.00
C LYS A 96 13.53 3.58 13.23
N ILE A 97 13.36 2.24 13.29
CA ILE A 97 14.25 1.29 12.60
C ILE A 97 14.12 1.44 11.07
N ILE A 98 12.89 1.67 10.56
CA ILE A 98 12.62 1.77 9.12
C ILE A 98 12.80 3.18 8.57
N ASN A 99 12.92 4.20 9.42
CA ASN A 99 13.01 5.61 9.03
C ASN A 99 14.12 5.84 8.00
N GLY A 100 13.80 6.53 6.89
CA GLY A 100 14.70 6.77 5.77
C GLY A 100 15.07 5.53 4.92
N LYS A 101 14.59 4.33 5.28
CA LYS A 101 14.90 3.07 4.60
C LYS A 101 13.70 2.42 3.93
N GLY A 102 12.49 2.86 4.28
CA GLY A 102 11.26 2.28 3.77
C GLY A 102 10.01 2.86 4.43
N SER A 103 8.93 2.11 4.41
CA SER A 103 7.66 2.51 5.01
C SER A 103 7.08 1.43 5.93
N LEU A 104 6.34 1.86 6.95
CA LEU A 104 5.61 1.02 7.89
C LEU A 104 4.17 1.53 7.97
N LEU A 105 3.20 0.64 7.80
CA LEU A 105 1.78 0.90 8.01
C LEU A 105 1.21 -0.15 8.95
N VAL A 106 0.58 0.29 10.04
CA VAL A 106 -0.15 -0.58 10.97
C VAL A 106 -1.56 -0.03 11.11
N ARG A 107 -2.57 -0.87 10.83
CA ARG A 107 -3.97 -0.43 10.89
C ARG A 107 -4.93 -1.54 11.27
N LYS A 108 -6.07 -1.17 11.82
CA LYS A 108 -7.22 -2.06 12.01
C LYS A 108 -7.83 -2.42 10.64
N SER A 109 -8.25 -3.67 10.45
CA SER A 109 -9.11 -4.02 9.32
C SER A 109 -10.50 -3.41 9.53
N GLY A 110 -11.10 -2.87 8.47
CA GLY A 110 -12.45 -2.30 8.51
C GLY A 110 -13.53 -3.38 8.70
N THR A 111 -13.36 -4.52 8.04
CA THR A 111 -14.38 -5.58 7.92
C THR A 111 -14.09 -6.82 8.76
N GLU A 112 -12.84 -7.05 9.17
CA GLU A 112 -12.42 -8.27 9.86
C GLU A 112 -11.83 -7.95 11.24
N SER A 113 -11.84 -8.93 12.14
CA SER A 113 -11.18 -8.86 13.45
C SER A 113 -9.67 -9.06 13.34
N LYS A 114 -9.01 -8.21 12.54
CA LYS A 114 -7.59 -8.31 12.22
C LYS A 114 -6.89 -6.96 12.32
N ILE A 115 -5.61 -7.00 12.69
CA ILE A 115 -4.66 -5.90 12.53
C ILE A 115 -3.77 -6.22 11.35
N ARG A 116 -3.63 -5.26 10.44
CA ARG A 116 -2.78 -5.37 9.25
C ARG A 116 -1.49 -4.60 9.49
N ILE A 117 -0.36 -5.29 9.32
CA ILE A 117 0.98 -4.71 9.40
C ILE A 117 1.62 -4.85 8.02
N MET A 118 1.98 -3.73 7.42
CA MET A 118 2.69 -3.68 6.14
C MET A 118 4.04 -3.01 6.36
N VAL A 119 5.10 -3.66 5.93
CA VAL A 119 6.47 -3.15 5.99
C VAL A 119 7.11 -3.29 4.62
N GLU A 120 7.70 -2.21 4.14
CA GLU A 120 8.31 -2.13 2.82
C GLU A 120 9.69 -1.49 2.92
N SER A 121 10.74 -2.20 2.52
CA SER A 121 12.09 -1.66 2.33
C SER A 121 12.93 -2.61 1.48
N TYR A 122 14.05 -2.14 0.94
CA TYR A 122 15.00 -2.99 0.20
C TYR A 122 15.68 -4.04 1.10
N ASN A 123 15.66 -3.86 2.41
CA ASN A 123 16.25 -4.81 3.36
C ASN A 123 15.19 -5.73 3.98
N LYS A 124 15.08 -6.95 3.44
CA LYS A 124 14.13 -7.97 3.92
C LYS A 124 14.30 -8.32 5.41
N LYS A 125 15.54 -8.25 5.96
CA LYS A 125 15.81 -8.52 7.38
C LYS A 125 15.18 -7.44 8.27
N ILE A 126 15.29 -6.16 7.85
CA ILE A 126 14.63 -5.03 8.54
C ILE A 126 13.11 -5.19 8.51
N ASN A 127 12.53 -5.56 7.35
CA ASN A 127 11.09 -5.76 7.24
C ASN A 127 10.60 -6.82 8.23
N LYS A 128 11.24 -8.00 8.28
CA LYS A 128 10.91 -9.05 9.24
C LYS A 128 11.05 -8.60 10.68
N LYS A 129 12.15 -7.92 11.03
CA LYS A 129 12.40 -7.38 12.38
C LYS A 129 11.30 -6.43 12.83
N CYS A 130 10.87 -5.50 11.98
CA CYS A 130 9.80 -4.55 12.30
C CYS A 130 8.47 -5.26 12.57
N ILE A 131 8.12 -6.26 11.76
CA ILE A 131 6.90 -7.06 11.96
C ILE A 131 6.96 -7.79 13.30
N GLU A 132 8.05 -8.51 13.59
CA GLU A 132 8.19 -9.27 14.82
C GLU A 132 8.09 -8.41 16.10
N ILE A 133 8.69 -7.20 16.07
CA ILE A 133 8.60 -6.25 17.19
C ILE A 133 7.13 -5.90 17.50
N ILE A 134 6.33 -5.65 16.48
CA ILE A 134 4.92 -5.27 16.64
C ILE A 134 4.07 -6.49 17.00
N LYS A 135 4.26 -7.60 16.29
CA LYS A 135 3.50 -8.85 16.47
C LYS A 135 3.55 -9.38 17.91
N ARG A 136 4.71 -9.30 18.58
CA ARG A 136 4.87 -9.67 20.00
C ARG A 136 4.05 -8.86 20.97
N THR A 137 3.49 -7.73 20.56
CA THR A 137 2.67 -6.87 21.43
C THR A 137 1.17 -7.04 21.17
N ILE A 138 0.82 -7.70 20.06
CA ILE A 138 -0.55 -7.94 19.64
C ILE A 138 -1.02 -9.33 20.05
N LYS A 139 -0.12 -10.28 20.16
CA LYS A 139 -0.34 -11.61 20.73
C LYS A 139 -0.14 -11.53 22.26
#